data_7891da325f0d52e4fa13ee83daf6748c
#
_entry.id   7891da325f0d52e4fa13ee83daf6748c
#
_cell.length_a   1.000
_cell.length_b   1.000
_cell.length_c   1.000
_cell.angle_alpha   90.00
_cell.angle_beta   90.00
_cell.angle_gamma   90.00
#
_symmetry.space_group_name_H-M   'P 1'
#
loop_
_entity.id
_entity.type
_entity.pdbx_description
1 polymer ?
#
loop_
_entity_poly.entity_id
_entity_poly.type
_entity_poly.pdbx_seq_one_letter_code
_entity_poly.pdbx_strand_id
1 'polypeptide(L)' 'MKTRHSKTPSQQCRYYEVNDIFEYMYETYINGNHSQLKTLYKELRREARKEFIAFCFEMVSPQHRMQIMQTIV' A
#
# COMPACT_ATOMS: atom_id res chain seq x y z
N MET A 1 7.49 10.17 -18.78
CA MET A 1 6.42 10.17 -17.78
C MET A 1 7.00 10.15 -16.38
N LYS A 2 6.55 11.05 -15.52
CA LYS A 2 7.06 11.11 -14.17
C LYS A 2 6.48 10.01 -13.31
N THR A 3 7.36 9.25 -12.64
CA THR A 3 6.93 8.26 -11.66
C THR A 3 6.64 8.97 -10.34
N ARG A 4 5.49 8.65 -9.76
CA ARG A 4 5.16 9.16 -8.43
C ARG A 4 6.01 8.44 -7.39
N HIS A 5 6.54 9.18 -6.41
CA HIS A 5 7.24 8.58 -5.29
C HIS A 5 7.39 9.61 -4.17
N SER A 6 7.77 9.14 -3.00
CA SER A 6 7.92 9.96 -1.79
C SER A 6 6.63 10.66 -1.39
N LYS A 7 5.50 9.98 -1.54
CA LYS A 7 4.19 10.52 -1.20
C LYS A 7 3.78 10.16 0.21
N THR A 8 3.12 11.08 0.89
CA THR A 8 2.52 10.80 2.21
C THR A 8 1.20 10.06 2.03
N PRO A 9 0.72 9.37 3.10
CA PRO A 9 -0.59 8.73 3.01
C PRO A 9 -1.69 9.72 2.64
N SER A 10 -1.66 10.94 3.19
CA SER A 10 -2.65 11.96 2.88
C SER A 10 -2.64 12.34 1.41
N GLN A 11 -1.45 12.48 0.83
CA GLN A 11 -1.32 12.79 -0.60
C GLN A 11 -1.87 11.67 -1.46
N GLN A 12 -1.61 10.42 -1.08
CA GLN A 12 -2.13 9.26 -1.82
C GLN A 12 -3.64 9.15 -1.71
N CYS A 13 -4.20 9.40 -0.52
CA CYS A 13 -5.65 9.40 -0.34
C CYS A 13 -6.31 10.41 -1.25
N ARG A 14 -5.73 11.59 -1.36
CA ARG A 14 -6.26 12.66 -2.20
C ARG A 14 -6.14 12.32 -3.67
N TYR A 15 -5.00 11.77 -4.06
CA TYR A 15 -4.75 11.44 -5.46
C TYR A 15 -5.68 10.33 -5.97
N TYR A 16 -5.88 9.30 -5.16
CA TYR A 16 -6.71 8.16 -5.54
C TYR A 16 -8.17 8.32 -5.10
N GLU A 17 -8.50 9.44 -4.45
CA GLU A 17 -9.86 9.74 -4.00
C GLU A 17 -10.40 8.65 -3.07
N VAL A 18 -9.60 8.25 -2.09
CA VAL A 18 -9.96 7.23 -1.11
C VAL A 18 -9.82 7.80 0.30
N ASN A 19 -10.53 7.21 1.26
CA ASN A 19 -10.50 7.66 2.66
C ASN A 19 -9.26 7.16 3.40
N ASP A 20 -8.78 5.95 3.07
CA ASP A 20 -7.64 5.35 3.73
C ASP A 20 -6.81 4.60 2.70
N ILE A 21 -5.60 5.10 2.44
CA ILE A 21 -4.76 4.51 1.40
C ILE A 21 -4.30 3.10 1.76
N PHE A 22 -4.08 2.81 3.06
CA PHE A 22 -3.65 1.48 3.47
C PHE A 22 -4.77 0.47 3.26
N GLU A 23 -6.00 0.83 3.58
CA GLU A 23 -7.17 0.00 3.32
C GLU A 23 -7.35 -0.22 1.83
N TYR A 24 -7.18 0.82 1.05
CA TYR A 24 -7.27 0.74 -0.41
C TYR A 24 -6.20 -0.22 -0.97
N MET A 25 -4.99 -0.15 -0.43
CA MET A 25 -3.91 -1.05 -0.85
C MET A 25 -4.26 -2.50 -0.51
N TYR A 26 -4.82 -2.73 0.67
CA TYR A 26 -5.25 -4.06 1.07
C TYR A 26 -6.35 -4.59 0.15
N GLU A 27 -7.34 -3.76 -0.16
CA GLU A 27 -8.41 -4.13 -1.09
C GLU A 27 -7.87 -4.44 -2.48
N THR A 28 -6.90 -3.66 -2.93
CA THR A 28 -6.23 -3.89 -4.20
C THR A 28 -5.60 -5.28 -4.24
N TYR A 29 -4.97 -5.67 -3.14
CA TYR A 29 -4.40 -7.00 -3.00
C TYR A 29 -5.50 -8.07 -3.04
N ILE A 30 -6.58 -7.88 -2.29
CA ILE A 30 -7.68 -8.85 -2.23
C ILE A 30 -8.31 -9.04 -3.61
N ASN A 31 -8.39 -7.99 -4.39
CA ASN A 31 -8.95 -8.05 -5.75
C ASN A 31 -7.98 -8.69 -6.77
N GLY A 32 -6.80 -9.10 -6.33
CA GLY A 32 -5.82 -9.75 -7.18
C GLY A 32 -4.96 -8.80 -8.00
N ASN A 33 -5.04 -7.50 -7.76
CA ASN A 33 -4.27 -6.50 -8.51
C ASN A 33 -2.91 -6.29 -7.85
N HIS A 34 -2.08 -7.33 -7.87
CA HIS A 34 -0.79 -7.32 -7.18
C HIS A 34 0.19 -6.30 -7.76
N SER A 35 0.16 -6.11 -9.06
CA SER A 35 1.01 -5.10 -9.72
C SER A 35 0.65 -3.70 -9.25
N GLN A 36 -0.64 -3.42 -9.10
CA GLN A 36 -1.10 -2.13 -8.62
C GLN A 36 -0.71 -1.93 -7.16
N LEU A 37 -0.80 -2.97 -6.34
CA LEU A 37 -0.34 -2.89 -4.95
C LEU A 37 1.13 -2.50 -4.89
N LYS A 38 1.95 -3.14 -5.70
CA LYS A 38 3.39 -2.85 -5.75
C LYS A 38 3.65 -1.40 -6.16
N THR A 39 2.90 -0.90 -7.14
CA THR A 39 3.01 0.49 -7.57
C THR A 39 2.64 1.45 -6.45
N LEU A 40 1.53 1.20 -5.77
CA LEU A 40 1.08 2.03 -4.66
C LEU A 40 2.12 2.08 -3.55
N TYR A 41 2.70 0.94 -3.22
CA TYR A 41 3.73 0.87 -2.18
C TYR A 41 4.97 1.68 -2.56
N LYS A 42 5.40 1.57 -3.82
CA LYS A 42 6.58 2.30 -4.30
C LYS A 42 6.38 3.81 -4.31
N GLU A 43 5.14 4.26 -4.48
CA GLU A 43 4.83 5.69 -4.48
C GLU A 43 4.90 6.31 -3.09
N LEU A 44 4.77 5.49 -2.04
CA LEU A 44 4.82 5.99 -0.67
C LEU A 44 6.22 6.38 -0.26
N ARG A 45 6.33 7.42 0.56
CA ARG A 45 7.60 7.78 1.17
C ARG A 45 7.98 6.71 2.20
N ARG A 46 9.26 6.73 2.59
CA ARG A 46 9.81 5.69 3.45
C ARG A 46 9.03 5.49 4.76
N GLU A 47 8.69 6.57 5.42
CA GLU A 47 7.94 6.51 6.69
C GLU A 47 6.56 5.92 6.49
N ALA A 48 5.91 6.27 5.39
CA ALA A 48 4.60 5.74 5.07
C ALA A 48 4.65 4.25 4.74
N ARG A 49 5.73 3.80 4.12
CA ARG A 49 5.92 2.37 3.86
C ARG A 49 5.98 1.58 5.16
N LYS A 50 6.69 2.12 6.16
CA LYS A 50 6.75 1.49 7.48
C LYS A 50 5.38 1.47 8.14
N GLU A 51 4.61 2.53 7.98
CA GLU A 51 3.25 2.60 8.52
C GLU A 51 2.35 1.56 7.85
N PHE A 52 2.48 1.35 6.56
CA PHE A 52 1.72 0.32 5.86
C PHE A 52 2.07 -1.07 6.38
N ILE A 53 3.36 -1.34 6.60
CA ILE A 53 3.80 -2.62 7.13
C ILE A 53 3.21 -2.84 8.52
N ALA A 54 3.22 -1.81 9.37
CA ALA A 54 2.61 -1.88 10.70
C ALA A 54 1.10 -2.15 10.60
N PHE A 55 0.43 -1.50 9.66
CA PHE A 55 -0.98 -1.75 9.39
C PHE A 55 -1.21 -3.21 9.04
N CYS A 56 -0.37 -3.79 8.20
CA CYS A 56 -0.48 -5.19 7.82
C CYS A 56 -0.33 -6.12 9.04
N PHE A 57 0.59 -5.78 9.95
CA PHE A 57 0.80 -6.59 11.15
C PHE A 57 -0.37 -6.49 12.11
N GLU A 58 -1.08 -5.38 12.15
CA GLU A 58 -2.20 -5.18 13.07
C GLU A 58 -3.53 -5.65 12.50
N MET A 59 -3.79 -5.41 11.21
CA MET A 59 -5.11 -5.51 10.63
C MET A 59 -5.27 -6.67 9.65
N VAL A 60 -4.17 -7.28 9.22
CA VAL A 60 -4.20 -8.31 8.18
C VAL A 60 -3.77 -9.64 8.76
N SER A 61 -4.47 -10.72 8.38
CA SER A 61 -4.13 -12.06 8.86
C SER A 61 -2.71 -12.46 8.42
N PRO A 62 -2.04 -13.36 9.18
CA PRO A 62 -0.66 -13.75 8.85
C PRO A 62 -0.48 -14.28 7.43
N GLN A 63 -1.45 -15.03 6.92
CA GLN A 63 -1.36 -15.60 5.57
C GLN A 63 -1.30 -14.51 4.50
N HIS A 64 -2.23 -13.56 4.57
CA HIS A 64 -2.28 -12.44 3.62
C HIS A 64 -1.11 -11.51 3.80
N ARG A 65 -0.71 -11.28 5.05
CA ARG A 65 0.44 -10.42 5.34
C ARG A 65 1.71 -10.93 4.67
N MET A 66 1.94 -12.23 4.75
CA MET A 66 3.12 -12.82 4.12
C MET A 66 3.10 -12.64 2.60
N GLN A 67 1.95 -12.85 1.98
CA GLN A 67 1.82 -12.67 0.53
C GLN A 67 2.01 -11.21 0.13
N ILE A 68 1.48 -10.28 0.93
CA ILE A 68 1.65 -8.85 0.68
C ILE A 68 3.15 -8.49 0.74
N MET A 69 3.85 -8.97 1.77
CA MET A 69 5.28 -8.70 1.91
C MET A 69 6.07 -9.21 0.70
N GLN A 70 5.73 -10.39 0.20
CA GLN A 70 6.38 -10.95 -0.98
C GLN A 70 6.08 -10.13 -2.23
N THR A 71 4.90 -9.55 -2.32
CA THR A 71 4.49 -8.75 -3.46
C THR A 71 5.22 -7.41 -3.53
N ILE A 72 5.41 -6.76 -2.38
CA ILE A 72 5.96 -5.40 -2.34
C ILE A 72 7.49 -5.35 -2.25
N VAL A 73 8.13 -6.47 -2.01
CA VAL A 73 9.60 -6.54 -1.93
C VAL A 73 10.26 -6.38 -3.30
#